data_792c4ecdb2895fe627db6a44c5b67340
#
_entry.id   792c4ecdb2895fe627db6a44c5b67340
#
_cell.length_a   1.000
_cell.length_b   1.000
_cell.length_c   1.000
_cell.angle_alpha   90.00
_cell.angle_beta   90.00
_cell.angle_gamma   90.00
#
_symmetry.space_group_name_H-M   'P 1'
#
loop_
_entity.id
_entity.type
_entity.pdbx_description
1 polymer ?
#
loop_
_entity_poly.entity_id
_entity_poly.type
_entity_poly.pdbx_seq_one_letter_code
_entity_poly.pdbx_strand_id
1 'polypeptide(L)'
;MIIILTQCFPSRVGGIETLMYNLALHLSRSKDVIVLADQQNFKEDNIFDQNEINFSTKRFRGIKFLRNRKKFNELKKIHISSKIDAVISDSWKSLEVPIDFLKKNKIPVISLAHGNEIIIKNDKHHKRVKKILEHANAIVVNSNYTKNLLNKISNN
;
A
#
# COMPACT_ATOMS: atom_id res chain seq x y z
N MET A 1 15.23 -1.68 -4.42
CA MET A 1 13.95 -1.30 -5.06
C MET A 1 12.85 -1.15 -3.99
N ILE A 2 11.97 -0.16 -4.11
CA ILE A 2 10.82 0.05 -3.23
C ILE A 2 9.53 -0.30 -3.99
N ILE A 3 8.62 -1.05 -3.33
CA ILE A 3 7.30 -1.34 -3.88
C ILE A 3 6.25 -0.53 -3.12
N ILE A 4 5.39 0.17 -3.83
CA ILE A 4 4.23 0.87 -3.26
C ILE A 4 2.97 0.06 -3.59
N LEU A 5 2.25 -0.40 -2.56
CA LEU A 5 0.97 -1.08 -2.69
C LEU A 5 -0.16 -0.12 -2.35
N THR A 6 -1.00 0.22 -3.30
CA THR A 6 -2.06 1.20 -3.08
C THR A 6 -3.39 0.84 -3.76
N GLN A 7 -4.49 1.26 -3.15
CA GLN A 7 -5.82 1.28 -3.75
C GLN A 7 -6.14 2.68 -4.32
N CYS A 8 -5.41 3.69 -3.85
CA CYS A 8 -5.64 5.10 -4.11
C CYS A 8 -4.41 5.70 -4.82
N PHE A 9 -4.52 5.88 -6.15
CA PHE A 9 -3.46 6.47 -6.96
C PHE A 9 -4.09 7.34 -8.06
N PRO A 10 -3.47 8.45 -8.53
CA PRO A 10 -3.96 9.16 -9.72
C PRO A 10 -4.10 8.20 -10.92
N SER A 11 -4.99 8.42 -11.84
CA SER A 11 -5.76 9.61 -12.27
C SER A 11 -6.84 10.12 -11.32
N ARG A 12 -7.35 9.30 -10.42
CA ARG A 12 -8.34 9.75 -9.44
C ARG A 12 -7.78 10.89 -8.60
N VAL A 13 -8.62 11.90 -8.33
CA VAL A 13 -8.30 13.05 -7.48
C VAL A 13 -8.66 12.77 -6.03
N GLY A 14 -7.73 12.98 -5.10
CA GLY A 14 -7.94 12.82 -3.67
C GLY A 14 -6.66 13.03 -2.87
N GLY A 15 -6.80 13.22 -1.56
CA GLY A 15 -5.65 13.49 -0.68
C GLY A 15 -4.69 12.30 -0.55
N ILE A 16 -5.23 11.06 -0.51
CA ILE A 16 -4.41 9.84 -0.43
C ILE A 16 -3.72 9.60 -1.78
N GLU A 17 -4.41 9.81 -2.88
CA GLU A 17 -3.87 9.69 -4.24
C GLU A 17 -2.68 10.64 -4.44
N THR A 18 -2.85 11.91 -4.07
CA THR A 18 -1.79 12.92 -4.13
C THR A 18 -0.61 12.56 -3.23
N LEU A 19 -0.88 12.07 -2.02
CA LEU A 19 0.15 11.63 -1.08
C LEU A 19 0.97 10.46 -1.66
N MET A 20 0.30 9.43 -2.18
CA MET A 20 0.97 8.24 -2.71
C MET A 20 1.78 8.57 -3.97
N TYR A 21 1.28 9.46 -4.81
CA TYR A 21 2.02 9.97 -5.97
C TYR A 21 3.28 10.72 -5.56
N ASN A 22 3.16 11.71 -4.67
CA ASN A 22 4.30 12.48 -4.21
C ASN A 22 5.33 11.60 -3.50
N LEU A 23 4.89 10.60 -2.75
CA LEU A 23 5.77 9.62 -2.12
C LEU A 23 6.56 8.82 -3.17
N ALA A 24 5.89 8.31 -4.21
CA ALA A 24 6.53 7.62 -5.32
C ALA A 24 7.56 8.53 -6.02
N LEU A 25 7.15 9.76 -6.34
CA LEU A 25 7.99 10.75 -7.02
C LEU A 25 9.25 11.12 -6.21
N HIS A 26 9.12 11.30 -4.90
CA HIS A 26 10.27 11.65 -4.06
C HIS A 26 11.22 10.46 -3.83
N LEU A 27 10.69 9.27 -3.61
CA LEU A 27 11.49 8.06 -3.45
C LEU A 27 12.22 7.69 -4.74
N SER A 28 11.62 7.91 -5.90
CA SER A 28 12.22 7.57 -7.20
C SER A 28 13.45 8.41 -7.56
N ARG A 29 13.71 9.51 -6.82
CA ARG A 29 14.95 10.29 -6.96
C ARG A 29 16.20 9.54 -6.51
N SER A 30 16.06 8.53 -5.67
CA SER A 30 17.18 7.82 -5.07
C SER A 30 17.06 6.29 -5.11
N LYS A 31 15.90 5.77 -5.45
CA LYS A 31 15.63 4.32 -5.49
C LYS A 31 14.73 3.96 -6.67
N ASP A 32 14.89 2.76 -7.19
CA ASP A 32 13.89 2.21 -8.11
C ASP A 32 12.57 2.02 -7.38
N VAL A 33 11.48 2.55 -7.94
CA VAL A 33 10.14 2.49 -7.37
C VAL A 33 9.18 1.87 -8.37
N ILE A 34 8.40 0.89 -7.90
CA ILE A 34 7.27 0.32 -8.65
C ILE A 34 6.00 0.51 -7.83
N VAL A 35 4.99 1.14 -8.43
CA VAL A 35 3.67 1.30 -7.84
C VAL A 35 2.74 0.21 -8.35
N LEU A 36 2.16 -0.57 -7.44
CA LEU A 36 1.13 -1.56 -7.73
C LEU A 36 -0.22 -0.99 -7.29
N ALA A 37 -0.97 -0.38 -8.22
CA ALA A 37 -2.17 0.38 -7.96
C ALA A 37 -3.45 -0.32 -8.43
N ASP A 38 -4.59 0.04 -7.84
CA ASP A 38 -5.89 -0.30 -8.41
C ASP A 38 -6.16 0.54 -9.67
N GLN A 39 -6.72 -0.08 -10.70
CA GLN A 39 -7.22 0.63 -11.87
C GLN A 39 -8.59 1.22 -11.55
N GLN A 40 -8.75 2.53 -11.76
CA GLN A 40 -10.00 3.26 -11.52
C GLN A 40 -10.71 3.55 -12.85
N ASN A 41 -10.05 4.26 -13.76
CA ASN A 41 -10.54 4.59 -15.09
C ASN A 41 -9.47 4.25 -16.14
N PHE A 42 -9.76 3.32 -17.03
CA PHE A 42 -8.76 2.80 -17.98
C PHE A 42 -8.13 3.91 -18.85
N LYS A 43 -8.94 4.83 -19.38
CA LYS A 43 -8.45 5.92 -20.24
C LYS A 43 -7.58 6.91 -19.47
N GLU A 44 -8.09 7.43 -18.36
CA GLU A 44 -7.43 8.45 -17.56
C GLU A 44 -6.17 7.91 -16.91
N ASP A 45 -6.22 6.66 -16.42
CA ASP A 45 -5.08 5.97 -15.82
C ASP A 45 -3.95 5.81 -16.83
N ASN A 46 -4.26 5.38 -18.07
CA ASN A 46 -3.25 5.21 -19.11
C ASN A 46 -2.62 6.53 -19.53
N ILE A 47 -3.41 7.61 -19.66
CA ILE A 47 -2.90 8.94 -19.98
C ILE A 47 -1.98 9.42 -18.86
N PHE A 48 -2.37 9.21 -17.60
CA PHE A 48 -1.55 9.58 -16.45
C PHE A 48 -0.23 8.81 -16.44
N ASP A 49 -0.27 7.49 -16.58
CA ASP A 49 0.92 6.63 -16.50
C ASP A 49 1.91 6.87 -17.65
N GLN A 50 1.47 7.34 -18.82
CA GLN A 50 2.35 7.75 -19.93
C GLN A 50 3.20 8.98 -19.62
N ASN A 51 2.80 9.80 -18.67
CA ASN A 51 3.53 10.99 -18.24
C ASN A 51 4.47 10.72 -17.05
N GLU A 52 4.56 9.48 -16.56
CA GLU A 52 5.48 9.12 -15.48
C GLU A 52 6.92 9.03 -15.99
N ILE A 53 7.84 9.73 -15.33
CA ILE A 53 9.21 9.86 -15.81
C ILE A 53 10.19 9.04 -14.95
N ASN A 54 9.92 8.89 -13.63
CA ASN A 54 10.92 8.44 -12.66
C ASN A 54 10.56 7.13 -11.92
N PHE A 55 9.34 6.61 -12.06
CA PHE A 55 8.92 5.34 -11.48
C PHE A 55 7.95 4.64 -12.43
N SER A 56 7.70 3.36 -12.21
CA SER A 56 6.75 2.61 -13.02
C SER A 56 5.48 2.27 -12.24
N THR A 57 4.33 2.34 -12.93
CA THR A 57 3.03 1.97 -12.36
C THR A 57 2.46 0.76 -13.07
N LYS A 58 2.01 -0.23 -12.28
CA LYS A 58 1.23 -1.38 -12.78
C LYS A 58 -0.15 -1.34 -12.16
N ARG A 59 -1.17 -1.32 -13.01
CA ARG A 59 -2.57 -1.20 -12.59
C ARG A 59 -3.33 -2.51 -12.70
N PHE A 60 -4.21 -2.74 -11.72
CA PHE A 60 -4.97 -3.97 -11.59
C PHE A 60 -6.46 -3.69 -11.53
N ARG A 61 -7.24 -4.27 -12.46
CA ARG A 61 -8.68 -4.16 -12.54
C ARG A 61 -9.41 -5.40 -12.03
N GLY A 62 -10.71 -5.23 -11.75
CA GLY A 62 -11.62 -6.28 -11.31
C GLY A 62 -12.15 -6.02 -9.90
N ILE A 63 -12.87 -6.98 -9.34
CA ILE A 63 -13.35 -6.87 -7.95
C ILE A 63 -12.18 -6.85 -6.96
N LYS A 64 -12.38 -6.23 -5.81
CA LYS A 64 -11.33 -5.96 -4.81
C LYS A 64 -10.46 -7.17 -4.48
N PHE A 65 -11.09 -8.32 -4.24
CA PHE A 65 -10.36 -9.55 -3.90
C PHE A 65 -9.41 -10.00 -5.02
N LEU A 66 -9.87 -9.97 -6.27
CA LEU A 66 -9.04 -10.34 -7.43
C LEU A 66 -7.91 -9.33 -7.66
N ARG A 67 -8.17 -8.02 -7.51
CA ARG A 67 -7.12 -7.00 -7.61
C ARG A 67 -6.01 -7.23 -6.60
N ASN A 68 -6.35 -7.46 -5.34
CA ASN A 68 -5.36 -7.72 -4.29
C ASN A 68 -4.54 -8.98 -4.56
N ARG A 69 -5.17 -10.06 -5.06
CA ARG A 69 -4.43 -11.28 -5.47
C ARG A 69 -3.51 -11.04 -6.67
N LYS A 70 -3.97 -10.27 -7.66
CA LYS A 70 -3.14 -9.91 -8.82
C LYS A 70 -1.93 -9.08 -8.41
N LYS A 71 -2.11 -8.04 -7.56
CA LYS A 71 -1.02 -7.26 -6.98
C LYS A 71 -0.04 -8.14 -6.21
N PHE A 72 -0.53 -9.07 -5.41
CA PHE A 72 0.32 -10.00 -4.68
C PHE A 72 1.10 -10.94 -5.60
N ASN A 73 0.49 -11.46 -6.66
CA ASN A 73 1.19 -12.29 -7.63
C ASN A 73 2.30 -11.51 -8.36
N GLU A 74 2.04 -10.23 -8.67
CA GLU A 74 3.05 -9.36 -9.25
C GLU A 74 4.19 -9.06 -8.28
N LEU A 75 3.87 -8.79 -7.02
CA LEU A 75 4.87 -8.62 -5.96
C LEU A 75 5.79 -9.85 -5.84
N LYS A 76 5.23 -11.06 -5.91
CA LYS A 76 6.03 -12.31 -5.89
C LYS A 76 6.95 -12.42 -7.10
N LYS A 77 6.48 -12.07 -8.30
CA LYS A 77 7.32 -12.06 -9.51
C LYS A 77 8.49 -11.10 -9.38
N ILE A 78 8.21 -9.88 -8.89
CA ILE A 78 9.25 -8.88 -8.65
C ILE A 78 10.27 -9.40 -7.63
N HIS A 79 9.80 -10.02 -6.55
CA HIS A 79 10.69 -10.58 -5.52
C HIS A 79 11.63 -11.67 -6.04
N ILE A 80 11.18 -12.47 -7.02
CA ILE A 80 12.02 -13.51 -7.66
C ILE A 80 13.10 -12.87 -8.53
N SER A 81 12.80 -11.77 -9.22
CA SER A 81 13.71 -11.14 -10.19
C SER A 81 14.58 -10.03 -9.59
N SER A 82 14.21 -9.50 -8.43
CA SER A 82 14.87 -8.33 -7.86
C SER A 82 14.77 -8.29 -6.33
N LYS A 83 15.77 -7.68 -5.70
CA LYS A 83 15.73 -7.42 -4.25
C LYS A 83 14.75 -6.30 -3.93
N ILE A 84 13.75 -6.60 -3.10
CA ILE A 84 12.83 -5.60 -2.54
C ILE A 84 13.43 -5.10 -1.22
N ASP A 85 13.72 -3.80 -1.14
CA ASP A 85 14.27 -3.17 0.08
C ASP A 85 13.18 -2.84 1.09
N ALA A 86 11.98 -2.44 0.60
CA ALA A 86 10.81 -2.19 1.44
C ALA A 86 9.52 -2.21 0.62
N VAL A 87 8.41 -2.50 1.30
CA VAL A 87 7.05 -2.31 0.80
C VAL A 87 6.37 -1.20 1.60
N ILE A 88 5.82 -0.21 0.90
CA ILE A 88 5.03 0.88 1.49
C ILE A 88 3.58 0.72 1.04
N SER A 89 2.64 0.83 1.97
CA SER A 89 1.21 0.72 1.64
C SER A 89 0.41 1.95 2.05
N ASP A 90 -0.60 2.27 1.25
CA ASP A 90 -1.56 3.33 1.56
C ASP A 90 -2.42 3.01 2.80
N SER A 91 -2.57 1.75 3.14
CA SER A 91 -3.34 1.31 4.30
C SER A 91 -3.13 -0.18 4.59
N TRP A 92 -3.55 -0.62 5.77
CA TRP A 92 -3.55 -2.03 6.15
C TRP A 92 -4.29 -2.94 5.13
N LYS A 93 -5.31 -2.40 4.43
CA LYS A 93 -6.12 -3.15 3.45
C LYS A 93 -5.31 -3.60 2.24
N SER A 94 -4.31 -2.85 1.84
CA SER A 94 -3.40 -3.22 0.75
C SER A 94 -2.42 -4.32 1.16
N LEU A 95 -2.19 -4.50 2.46
CA LEU A 95 -1.32 -5.52 3.04
C LEU A 95 -2.03 -6.84 3.38
N GLU A 96 -3.36 -6.88 3.39
CA GLU A 96 -4.13 -8.05 3.84
C GLU A 96 -3.72 -9.38 3.20
N VAL A 97 -3.40 -9.35 1.91
CA VAL A 97 -3.02 -10.56 1.18
C VAL A 97 -1.51 -10.83 1.27
N PRO A 98 -0.61 -9.83 1.09
CA PRO A 98 0.82 -10.09 1.05
C PRO A 98 1.51 -10.17 2.41
N ILE A 99 0.89 -9.78 3.53
CA ILE A 99 1.59 -9.58 4.81
C ILE A 99 2.37 -10.82 5.31
N ASP A 100 1.79 -12.00 5.23
CA ASP A 100 2.44 -13.24 5.68
C ASP A 100 3.66 -13.59 4.79
N PHE A 101 3.57 -13.33 3.49
CA PHE A 101 4.68 -13.49 2.54
C PHE A 101 5.81 -12.48 2.84
N LEU A 102 5.46 -11.23 3.06
CA LEU A 102 6.43 -10.18 3.38
C LEU A 102 7.19 -10.50 4.65
N LYS A 103 6.48 -10.92 5.70
CA LYS A 103 7.09 -11.37 6.97
C LYS A 103 8.02 -12.56 6.77
N LYS A 104 7.56 -13.62 6.07
CA LYS A 104 8.35 -14.83 5.81
C LYS A 104 9.67 -14.51 5.09
N ASN A 105 9.63 -13.57 4.14
CA ASN A 105 10.80 -13.18 3.36
C ASN A 105 11.59 -12.01 3.99
N LYS A 106 11.25 -11.60 5.22
CA LYS A 106 11.91 -10.51 5.94
C LYS A 106 11.96 -9.20 5.14
N ILE A 107 10.92 -8.91 4.35
CA ILE A 107 10.80 -7.68 3.57
C ILE A 107 10.21 -6.61 4.50
N PRO A 108 10.90 -5.49 4.73
CA PRO A 108 10.40 -4.40 5.57
C PRO A 108 9.08 -3.82 5.04
N VAL A 109 8.15 -3.56 5.95
CA VAL A 109 6.82 -3.03 5.64
C VAL A 109 6.58 -1.72 6.38
N ILE A 110 6.19 -0.69 5.63
CA ILE A 110 5.70 0.59 6.16
C ILE A 110 4.24 0.74 5.76
N SER A 111 3.35 0.89 6.71
CA SER A 111 1.93 1.13 6.45
C SER A 111 1.54 2.56 6.80
N LEU A 112 0.84 3.24 5.89
CA LEU A 112 0.17 4.49 6.24
C LEU A 112 -1.16 4.18 6.91
N ALA A 113 -1.61 5.09 7.81
CA ALA A 113 -2.91 5.02 8.45
C ALA A 113 -3.55 6.42 8.48
N HIS A 114 -4.79 6.50 7.98
CA HIS A 114 -5.50 7.77 7.76
C HIS A 114 -6.66 8.00 8.75
N GLY A 115 -7.00 7.00 9.56
CA GLY A 115 -8.01 7.07 10.61
C GLY A 115 -9.26 6.23 10.33
N ASN A 116 -10.07 6.58 9.34
CA ASN A 116 -11.36 5.92 9.09
C ASN A 116 -11.26 4.40 8.83
N GLU A 117 -10.20 3.95 8.18
CA GLU A 117 -10.01 2.53 7.85
C GLU A 117 -9.58 1.68 9.04
N ILE A 118 -9.10 2.31 10.12
CA ILE A 118 -8.69 1.62 11.35
C ILE A 118 -9.75 1.69 12.46
N ILE A 119 -10.87 2.38 12.25
CA ILE A 119 -11.99 2.37 13.20
C ILE A 119 -12.55 0.95 13.28
N ILE A 120 -12.46 0.35 14.46
CA ILE A 120 -12.89 -1.03 14.69
C ILE A 120 -14.41 -1.14 14.64
N LYS A 121 -14.90 -2.03 13.78
CA LYS A 121 -16.33 -2.26 13.57
C LYS A 121 -16.87 -3.50 14.31
N ASN A 122 -16.02 -4.50 14.51
CA ASN A 122 -16.30 -5.75 15.20
C ASN A 122 -15.00 -6.54 15.44
N ASP A 123 -15.06 -7.63 16.20
CA ASP A 123 -13.90 -8.44 16.58
C ASP A 123 -13.13 -9.01 15.37
N LYS A 124 -13.84 -9.44 14.35
CA LYS A 124 -13.22 -9.95 13.12
C LYS A 124 -12.41 -8.87 12.42
N HIS A 125 -12.94 -7.66 12.36
CA HIS A 125 -12.23 -6.50 11.79
C HIS A 125 -11.02 -6.14 12.66
N HIS A 126 -11.17 -6.13 13.99
CA HIS A 126 -10.09 -5.89 14.93
C HIS A 126 -8.91 -6.85 14.72
N LYS A 127 -9.19 -8.17 14.75
CA LYS A 127 -8.15 -9.20 14.53
C LYS A 127 -7.39 -9.02 13.22
N ARG A 128 -8.09 -8.65 12.13
CA ARG A 128 -7.47 -8.40 10.82
C ARG A 128 -6.55 -7.18 10.82
N VAL A 129 -7.02 -6.07 11.37
CA VAL A 129 -6.23 -4.83 11.47
C VAL A 129 -5.01 -5.05 12.37
N LYS A 130 -5.23 -5.59 13.57
CA LYS A 130 -4.18 -5.88 14.55
C LYS A 130 -3.08 -6.76 13.96
N LYS A 131 -3.43 -7.90 13.34
CA LYS A 131 -2.47 -8.79 12.67
C LYS A 131 -1.55 -8.04 11.70
N ILE A 132 -2.11 -7.15 10.88
CA ILE A 132 -1.33 -6.46 9.86
C ILE A 132 -0.44 -5.39 10.47
N LEU A 133 -0.97 -4.63 11.42
CA LEU A 133 -0.22 -3.57 12.08
C LEU A 133 0.93 -4.11 12.92
N GLU A 134 0.75 -5.24 13.60
CA GLU A 134 1.81 -5.92 14.36
C GLU A 134 2.95 -6.45 13.47
N HIS A 135 2.69 -6.68 12.19
CA HIS A 135 3.71 -7.16 11.25
C HIS A 135 4.36 -6.02 10.44
N ALA A 136 3.85 -4.81 10.54
CA ALA A 136 4.47 -3.64 9.94
C ALA A 136 5.68 -3.20 10.78
N ASN A 137 6.80 -2.90 10.11
CA ASN A 137 8.00 -2.38 10.77
C ASN A 137 7.82 -0.93 11.22
N ALA A 138 6.96 -0.18 10.51
CA ALA A 138 6.58 1.18 10.88
C ALA A 138 5.16 1.49 10.42
N ILE A 139 4.46 2.32 11.19
CA ILE A 139 3.16 2.85 10.84
C ILE A 139 3.24 4.37 10.84
N VAL A 140 2.95 4.97 9.69
CA VAL A 140 2.93 6.43 9.53
C VAL A 140 1.51 6.93 9.65
N VAL A 141 1.27 7.85 10.56
CA VAL A 141 -0.05 8.45 10.83
C VAL A 141 -0.07 9.92 10.45
N ASN A 142 -1.21 10.38 9.97
CA ASN A 142 -1.42 11.77 9.55
C ASN A 142 -1.92 12.71 10.67
N SER A 143 -2.24 12.17 11.86
CA SER A 143 -2.75 12.96 12.96
C SER A 143 -2.61 12.28 14.33
N ASN A 144 -2.64 13.06 15.41
CA ASN A 144 -2.70 12.54 16.77
C ASN A 144 -3.98 11.70 17.03
N TYR A 145 -5.09 12.06 16.38
CA TYR A 145 -6.32 11.26 16.44
C TYR A 145 -6.08 9.84 15.93
N THR A 146 -5.48 9.70 14.74
CA THR A 146 -5.14 8.40 14.15
C THR A 146 -4.16 7.62 15.02
N LYS A 147 -3.16 8.30 15.60
CA LYS A 147 -2.22 7.69 16.54
C LYS A 147 -2.95 7.12 17.77
N ASN A 148 -3.88 7.86 18.35
CA ASN A 148 -4.65 7.41 19.51
C ASN A 148 -5.55 6.19 19.16
N LEU A 149 -6.12 6.14 17.97
CA LEU A 149 -6.86 4.95 17.50
C LEU A 149 -5.96 3.71 17.40
N LEU A 150 -4.75 3.86 16.88
CA LEU A 150 -3.79 2.77 16.79
C LEU A 150 -3.38 2.23 18.15
N ASN A 151 -3.10 3.11 19.11
CA ASN A 151 -2.73 2.73 20.47
C ASN A 151 -3.84 1.87 21.14
N LYS A 152 -5.12 2.19 20.89
CA LYS A 152 -6.24 1.38 21.38
C LYS A 152 -6.29 -0.03 20.76
N ILE A 153 -5.87 -0.16 19.51
CA ILE A 153 -5.83 -1.46 18.82
C ILE A 153 -4.68 -2.34 19.33
N SER A 154 -3.55 -1.73 19.63
CA SER A 154 -2.36 -2.46 20.09
C SER A 154 -2.47 -2.92 21.56
N ASN A 155 -3.23 -2.19 22.40
CA ASN A 155 -3.36 -2.47 23.83
C ASN A 155 -4.51 -3.43 24.18
N ASN A 156 -5.35 -3.82 23.21
CA ASN A 156 -6.41 -4.81 23.33
C ASN A 156 -6.05 -6.07 22.52
#